data_0d63859504c065bb65daefb4fe9ad71d
#
_entry.id   0d63859504c065bb65daefb4fe9ad71d
#
_cell.length_a   1.000
_cell.length_b   1.000
_cell.length_c   1.000
_cell.angle_alpha   90.00
_cell.angle_beta   90.00
_cell.angle_gamma   90.00
#
_symmetry.space_group_name_H-M   'P 1'
#
loop_
_entity.id
_entity.type
_entity.pdbx_description
1 polymer ?
#
loop_
_entity_poly.entity_id
_entity_poly.type
_entity_poly.pdbx_seq_one_letter_code
_entity_poly.pdbx_strand_id
1 'polypeptide(L)'
;MRERVAAVRASITALPMRVQSGIQRAIAEDHTPHEIALSFAFGVLVTALPTAGTAFVIFALVAYFVDRASKLALVASLVVFNPPVKWAVYGASFWLGSFLLGPVPGASVSDVSLDAGFNIVLRQLLGNSVLAIVLAALGYVVALSLVQLHHRREFTVPDVAPADD
;
A
#
# COMPACT_ATOMS: atom_id res chain seq x y z
N MET A 1 17.55 -0.44 -21.07
CA MET A 1 16.70 -1.28 -20.21
C MET A 1 17.47 -2.36 -19.47
N ARG A 2 18.45 -3.01 -20.08
CA ARG A 2 19.33 -4.03 -19.46
C ARG A 2 20.20 -3.49 -18.31
N GLU A 3 20.70 -2.27 -18.42
CA GLU A 3 21.55 -1.64 -17.38
C GLU A 3 20.79 -1.36 -16.06
N ARG A 4 19.51 -0.98 -16.12
CA ARG A 4 18.69 -0.76 -14.91
C ARG A 4 18.42 -2.07 -14.16
N VAL A 5 18.23 -3.17 -14.88
CA VAL A 5 18.06 -4.50 -14.28
C VAL A 5 19.36 -4.98 -13.64
N ALA A 6 20.50 -4.72 -14.27
CA ALA A 6 21.83 -5.03 -13.71
C ALA A 6 22.11 -4.20 -12.44
N ALA A 7 21.77 -2.91 -12.43
CA ALA A 7 21.95 -2.04 -11.26
C ALA A 7 21.07 -2.49 -10.07
N VAL A 8 19.83 -2.90 -10.31
CA VAL A 8 18.93 -3.42 -9.26
C VAL A 8 19.46 -4.76 -8.73
N ARG A 9 19.95 -5.66 -9.60
CA ARG A 9 20.60 -6.90 -9.18
C ARG A 9 21.84 -6.64 -8.33
N ALA A 10 22.70 -5.72 -8.75
CA ALA A 10 23.91 -5.36 -8.01
C ALA A 10 23.57 -4.77 -6.62
N SER A 11 22.51 -4.00 -6.51
CA SER A 11 22.03 -3.45 -5.22
C SER A 11 21.49 -4.53 -4.28
N ILE A 12 20.82 -5.55 -4.81
CA ILE A 12 20.30 -6.68 -4.03
C ILE A 12 21.44 -7.59 -3.53
N THR A 13 22.48 -7.80 -4.33
CA THR A 13 23.67 -8.59 -3.94
C THR A 13 24.55 -7.89 -2.91
N ALA A 14 24.46 -6.57 -2.78
CA ALA A 14 25.19 -5.79 -1.76
C ALA A 14 24.51 -5.80 -0.37
N LEU A 15 23.29 -6.36 -0.24
CA LEU A 15 22.60 -6.46 1.04
C LEU A 15 23.17 -7.59 1.90
N PRO A 16 23.26 -7.45 3.24
CA PRO A 16 23.72 -8.53 4.11
C PRO A 16 22.86 -9.78 3.93
N MET A 17 23.48 -10.96 3.93
CA MET A 17 22.84 -12.26 3.63
C MET A 17 21.50 -12.48 4.35
N ARG A 18 21.33 -11.96 5.58
CA ARG A 18 20.09 -12.07 6.36
C ARG A 18 18.93 -11.28 5.73
N VAL A 19 19.22 -10.14 5.13
CA VAL A 19 18.20 -9.32 4.42
C VAL A 19 17.87 -9.96 3.09
N GLN A 20 18.87 -10.46 2.39
CA GLN A 20 18.70 -11.16 1.11
C GLN A 20 17.86 -12.43 1.26
N SER A 21 18.12 -13.25 2.29
CA SER A 21 17.34 -14.44 2.59
C SER A 21 15.92 -14.11 3.07
N GLY A 22 15.74 -12.99 3.76
CA GLY A 22 14.43 -12.47 4.15
C GLY A 22 13.59 -12.06 2.92
N ILE A 23 14.19 -11.34 2.00
CA ILE A 23 13.54 -10.93 0.74
C ILE A 23 13.22 -12.16 -0.13
N GLN A 24 14.15 -13.12 -0.25
CA GLN A 24 13.92 -14.35 -1.00
C GLN A 24 12.81 -15.20 -0.39
N ARG A 25 12.74 -15.31 0.94
CA ARG A 25 11.63 -16.00 1.61
C ARG A 25 10.30 -15.27 1.43
N ALA A 26 10.30 -13.95 1.43
CA ALA A 26 9.11 -13.15 1.21
C ALA A 26 8.61 -13.22 -0.25
N ILE A 27 9.52 -13.39 -1.22
CA ILE A 27 9.18 -13.61 -2.63
C ILE A 27 8.73 -15.07 -2.88
N ALA A 28 9.22 -16.02 -2.07
CA ALA A 28 8.85 -17.44 -2.11
C ALA A 28 7.59 -17.76 -1.27
N GLU A 29 6.87 -16.74 -0.78
CA GLU A 29 5.55 -16.95 -0.21
C GLU A 29 4.64 -17.53 -1.31
N ASP A 30 4.14 -18.76 -1.14
CA ASP A 30 3.21 -19.45 -2.07
C ASP A 30 1.81 -18.80 -2.02
N HIS A 31 1.75 -17.49 -2.31
CA HIS A 31 0.50 -16.75 -2.34
C HIS A 31 0.02 -16.57 -3.78
N THR A 32 -1.26 -16.73 -3.98
CA THR A 32 -1.88 -16.42 -5.27
C THR A 32 -1.80 -14.92 -5.57
N PRO A 33 -1.79 -14.51 -6.86
CA PRO A 33 -1.81 -13.09 -7.23
C PRO A 33 -2.94 -12.29 -6.57
N HIS A 34 -4.10 -12.93 -6.34
CA HIS A 34 -5.23 -12.32 -5.66
C HIS A 34 -4.97 -12.11 -4.15
N GLU A 35 -4.34 -13.06 -3.48
CA GLU A 35 -3.99 -12.93 -2.06
C GLU A 35 -2.98 -11.80 -1.83
N ILE A 36 -1.99 -11.68 -2.72
CA ILE A 36 -1.03 -10.57 -2.69
C ILE A 36 -1.74 -9.22 -2.91
N ALA A 37 -2.60 -9.15 -3.94
CA ALA A 37 -3.33 -7.92 -4.26
C ALA A 37 -4.33 -7.53 -3.16
N LEU A 38 -5.02 -8.49 -2.54
CA LEU A 38 -5.91 -8.24 -1.40
C LEU A 38 -5.14 -7.77 -0.17
N SER A 39 -4.01 -8.39 0.14
CA SER A 39 -3.15 -7.98 1.26
C SER A 39 -2.63 -6.56 1.06
N PHE A 40 -2.21 -6.21 -0.16
CA PHE A 40 -1.78 -4.85 -0.50
C PHE A 40 -2.92 -3.85 -0.35
N ALA A 41 -4.10 -4.15 -0.91
CA ALA A 41 -5.28 -3.30 -0.83
C ALA A 41 -5.74 -3.07 0.61
N PHE A 42 -5.75 -4.13 1.43
CA PHE A 42 -6.03 -4.03 2.86
C PHE A 42 -4.99 -3.14 3.56
N GLY A 43 -3.71 -3.33 3.24
CA GLY A 43 -2.63 -2.49 3.76
C GLY A 43 -2.82 -1.01 3.39
N VAL A 44 -3.18 -0.72 2.14
CA VAL A 44 -3.53 0.64 1.67
C VAL A 44 -4.71 1.20 2.45
N LEU A 45 -5.79 0.42 2.62
CA LEU A 45 -6.97 0.84 3.38
C LEU A 45 -6.61 1.26 4.80
N VAL A 46 -5.89 0.39 5.53
CA VAL A 46 -5.49 0.64 6.93
C VAL A 46 -4.54 1.82 7.04
N THR A 47 -3.56 1.94 6.12
CA THR A 47 -2.57 3.03 6.16
C THR A 47 -3.13 4.37 5.73
N ALA A 48 -4.14 4.39 4.87
CA ALA A 48 -4.84 5.60 4.46
C ALA A 48 -5.70 6.16 5.59
N LEU A 49 -6.26 5.32 6.46
CA LEU A 49 -7.03 5.76 7.62
C LEU A 49 -6.14 6.43 8.67
N PRO A 50 -6.67 7.36 9.49
CA PRO A 50 -5.93 8.04 10.55
C PRO A 50 -5.72 7.10 11.76
N THR A 51 -4.89 6.09 11.58
CA THR A 51 -4.65 5.03 12.57
C THR A 51 -3.67 5.43 13.69
N ALA A 52 -3.16 6.66 13.70
CA ALA A 52 -2.24 7.17 14.73
C ALA A 52 -1.07 6.22 15.08
N GLY A 53 -0.57 5.46 14.10
CA GLY A 53 0.53 4.48 14.30
C GLY A 53 0.07 3.06 14.61
N THR A 54 -1.21 2.80 14.88
CA THR A 54 -1.71 1.43 15.17
C THR A 54 -1.73 0.53 13.93
N ALA A 55 -1.48 1.04 12.74
CA ALA A 55 -1.38 0.25 11.52
C ALA A 55 -0.41 -0.93 11.64
N PHE A 56 0.73 -0.75 12.32
CA PHE A 56 1.70 -1.82 12.56
C PHE A 56 1.14 -2.96 13.40
N VAL A 57 0.34 -2.63 14.43
CA VAL A 57 -0.32 -3.62 15.29
C VAL A 57 -1.36 -4.39 14.49
N ILE A 58 -2.17 -3.68 13.68
CA ILE A 58 -3.17 -4.29 12.80
C ILE A 58 -2.49 -5.25 11.82
N PHE A 59 -1.37 -4.84 11.21
CA PHE A 59 -0.63 -5.70 10.27
C PHE A 59 -0.03 -6.92 10.96
N ALA A 60 0.51 -6.78 12.17
CA ALA A 60 1.01 -7.90 12.95
C ALA A 60 -0.10 -8.90 13.28
N LEU A 61 -1.28 -8.41 13.67
CA LEU A 61 -2.45 -9.26 13.93
C LEU A 61 -2.93 -9.97 12.66
N VAL A 62 -3.05 -9.25 11.54
CA VAL A 62 -3.44 -9.87 10.26
C VAL A 62 -2.42 -10.91 9.82
N ALA A 63 -1.12 -10.61 9.91
CA ALA A 63 -0.05 -11.55 9.56
C ALA A 63 0.01 -12.77 10.47
N TYR A 64 -0.54 -12.66 11.70
CA TYR A 64 -0.59 -13.76 12.68
C TYR A 64 -1.84 -14.63 12.50
N PHE A 65 -3.01 -14.02 12.27
CA PHE A 65 -4.29 -14.74 12.22
C PHE A 65 -4.73 -15.16 10.82
N VAL A 66 -4.16 -14.55 9.77
CA VAL A 66 -4.56 -14.80 8.38
C VAL A 66 -3.39 -15.39 7.62
N ASP A 67 -3.33 -16.72 7.54
CA ASP A 67 -2.24 -17.45 6.86
C ASP A 67 -2.10 -17.08 5.38
N ARG A 68 -3.19 -16.62 4.75
CA ARG A 68 -3.22 -16.18 3.35
C ARG A 68 -2.81 -14.73 3.13
N ALA A 69 -2.49 -14.00 4.19
CA ALA A 69 -2.05 -12.61 4.07
C ALA A 69 -0.57 -12.53 3.70
N SER A 70 -0.27 -11.96 2.54
CA SER A 70 1.10 -11.69 2.14
C SER A 70 1.70 -10.57 3.00
N LYS A 71 2.67 -10.95 3.85
CA LYS A 71 3.38 -10.03 4.74
C LYS A 71 4.16 -8.98 3.95
N LEU A 72 4.71 -9.40 2.80
CA LEU A 72 5.44 -8.50 1.90
C LEU A 72 4.52 -7.43 1.32
N ALA A 73 3.31 -7.80 0.90
CA ALA A 73 2.34 -6.87 0.35
C ALA A 73 1.84 -5.86 1.40
N LEU A 74 1.64 -6.30 2.66
CA LEU A 74 1.31 -5.41 3.78
C LEU A 74 2.43 -4.39 4.03
N VAL A 75 3.69 -4.83 4.06
CA VAL A 75 4.84 -3.94 4.23
C VAL A 75 5.01 -2.99 3.05
N ALA A 76 4.80 -3.48 1.82
CA ALA A 76 4.87 -2.64 0.62
C ALA A 76 3.86 -1.48 0.66
N SER A 77 2.66 -1.69 1.21
CA SER A 77 1.67 -0.64 1.38
C SER A 77 2.15 0.50 2.30
N LEU A 78 2.93 0.19 3.35
CA LEU A 78 3.53 1.21 4.22
C LEU A 78 4.57 2.06 3.49
N VAL A 79 5.34 1.44 2.59
CA VAL A 79 6.35 2.16 1.79
C VAL A 79 5.68 3.12 0.81
N VAL A 80 4.57 2.69 0.19
CA VAL A 80 3.78 3.54 -0.72
C VAL A 80 3.15 4.71 0.03
N PHE A 81 2.59 4.46 1.23
CA PHE A 81 2.00 5.47 2.09
C PHE A 81 3.03 6.13 3.02
N ASN A 82 4.14 6.60 2.44
CA ASN A 82 5.13 7.40 3.14
C ASN A 82 4.55 8.76 3.64
N PRO A 83 5.22 9.48 4.54
CA PRO A 83 4.70 10.72 5.12
C PRO A 83 4.21 11.77 4.10
N PRO A 84 4.93 12.09 3.01
CA PRO A 84 4.45 13.00 1.97
C PRO A 84 3.11 12.57 1.35
N VAL A 85 2.95 11.28 1.02
CA VAL A 85 1.72 10.74 0.46
C VAL A 85 0.57 10.83 1.47
N LYS A 86 0.82 10.55 2.76
CA LYS A 86 -0.18 10.70 3.82
C LYS A 86 -0.69 12.14 3.94
N TRP A 87 0.20 13.12 3.90
CA TRP A 87 -0.20 14.54 3.94
C TRP A 87 -1.09 14.92 2.76
N ALA A 88 -0.74 14.45 1.55
CA ALA A 88 -1.55 14.67 0.36
C ALA A 88 -2.94 14.01 0.49
N VAL A 89 -2.99 12.77 0.99
CA VAL A 89 -4.26 12.05 1.24
C VAL A 89 -5.11 12.78 2.26
N TYR A 90 -4.53 13.28 3.35
CA TYR A 90 -5.28 14.03 4.37
C TYR A 90 -5.84 15.35 3.82
N GLY A 91 -5.05 16.08 3.03
CA GLY A 91 -5.54 17.28 2.35
C GLY A 91 -6.69 17.00 1.38
N ALA A 92 -6.54 15.98 0.54
CA ALA A 92 -7.57 15.52 -0.39
C ALA A 92 -8.83 15.03 0.35
N SER A 93 -8.66 14.34 1.48
CA SER A 93 -9.76 13.84 2.32
C SER A 93 -10.58 14.98 2.91
N PHE A 94 -9.92 16.02 3.41
CA PHE A 94 -10.62 17.20 3.94
C PHE A 94 -11.36 17.94 2.84
N TRP A 95 -10.74 18.09 1.67
CA TRP A 95 -11.37 18.70 0.51
C TRP A 95 -12.61 17.91 0.08
N LEU A 96 -12.49 16.58 -0.05
CA LEU A 96 -13.60 15.70 -0.43
C LEU A 96 -14.72 15.72 0.61
N GLY A 97 -14.41 15.67 1.89
CA GLY A 97 -15.38 15.76 2.96
C GLY A 97 -16.12 17.10 2.99
N SER A 98 -15.41 18.20 2.70
CA SER A 98 -15.99 19.53 2.57
C SER A 98 -16.86 19.65 1.33
N PHE A 99 -16.49 18.98 0.25
CA PHE A 99 -17.30 18.90 -0.96
C PHE A 99 -18.63 18.15 -0.71
N LEU A 100 -18.60 17.07 0.06
CA LEU A 100 -19.77 16.25 0.37
C LEU A 100 -20.71 16.89 1.40
N LEU A 101 -20.16 17.55 2.42
CA LEU A 101 -20.90 18.11 3.55
C LEU A 101 -21.08 19.63 3.50
N GLY A 102 -20.55 20.27 2.46
CA GLY A 102 -20.53 21.72 2.35
C GLY A 102 -19.45 22.39 3.21
N PRO A 103 -19.32 23.73 3.16
CA PRO A 103 -18.34 24.49 3.93
C PRO A 103 -18.54 24.31 5.44
N VAL A 104 -17.45 24.47 6.20
CA VAL A 104 -17.50 24.35 7.68
C VAL A 104 -18.31 25.50 8.26
N PRO A 105 -19.44 25.26 8.96
CA PRO A 105 -20.20 26.32 9.61
C PRO A 105 -19.35 26.97 10.71
N GLY A 106 -19.34 28.30 10.77
CA GLY A 106 -18.66 29.04 11.83
C GLY A 106 -17.13 29.05 11.76
N ALA A 107 -16.54 28.66 10.64
CA ALA A 107 -15.10 28.78 10.41
C ALA A 107 -14.72 30.23 10.09
N SER A 108 -14.80 31.11 11.06
CA SER A 108 -14.10 32.41 11.04
C SER A 108 -12.76 32.25 11.74
N VAL A 109 -11.72 32.89 11.19
CA VAL A 109 -10.34 32.80 11.70
C VAL A 109 -10.21 33.25 13.16
N SER A 110 -11.24 33.91 13.69
CA SER A 110 -11.29 34.49 15.04
C SER A 110 -12.00 33.63 16.10
N ASP A 111 -12.86 32.65 15.71
CA ASP A 111 -13.65 31.86 16.65
C ASP A 111 -13.58 30.38 16.30
N VAL A 112 -12.56 29.69 16.82
CA VAL A 112 -12.52 28.22 16.78
C VAL A 112 -13.37 27.68 17.93
N SER A 113 -14.67 27.48 17.66
CA SER A 113 -15.57 26.82 18.60
C SER A 113 -15.36 25.29 18.59
N LEU A 114 -15.73 24.59 19.67
CA LEU A 114 -15.71 23.13 19.74
C LEU A 114 -16.55 22.50 18.63
N ASP A 115 -17.66 23.16 18.25
CA ASP A 115 -18.54 22.73 17.15
C ASP A 115 -17.83 22.81 15.79
N ALA A 116 -17.03 23.85 15.55
CA ALA A 116 -16.20 23.96 14.35
C ALA A 116 -15.16 22.84 14.30
N GLY A 117 -14.52 22.54 15.44
CA GLY A 117 -13.57 21.43 15.57
C GLY A 117 -14.19 20.07 15.24
N PHE A 118 -15.36 19.76 15.79
CA PHE A 118 -16.10 18.54 15.48
C PHE A 118 -16.47 18.45 13.99
N ASN A 119 -16.94 19.53 13.40
CA ASN A 119 -17.27 19.60 12.00
C ASN A 119 -16.06 19.37 11.07
N ILE A 120 -14.89 19.86 11.43
CA ILE A 120 -13.64 19.61 10.70
C ILE A 120 -13.27 18.12 10.76
N VAL A 121 -13.30 17.51 11.95
CA VAL A 121 -13.00 16.09 12.14
C VAL A 121 -13.98 15.21 11.37
N LEU A 122 -15.26 15.51 11.39
CA LEU A 122 -16.29 14.76 10.68
C LEU A 122 -16.03 14.76 9.16
N ARG A 123 -15.71 15.92 8.58
CA ARG A 123 -15.38 16.04 7.16
C ARG A 123 -14.12 15.27 6.82
N GLN A 124 -13.12 15.39 7.69
CA GLN A 124 -11.87 14.64 7.53
C GLN A 124 -12.11 13.13 7.53
N LEU A 125 -12.88 12.60 8.48
CA LEU A 125 -13.15 11.17 8.60
C LEU A 125 -13.98 10.65 7.43
N LEU A 126 -15.04 11.35 7.04
CA LEU A 126 -15.87 10.96 5.90
C LEU A 126 -15.08 10.96 4.60
N GLY A 127 -14.42 12.08 4.29
CA GLY A 127 -13.61 12.17 3.07
C GLY A 127 -12.50 11.13 3.05
N ASN A 128 -11.85 10.89 4.19
CA ASN A 128 -10.79 9.90 4.30
C ASN A 128 -11.31 8.46 4.13
N SER A 129 -12.49 8.14 4.67
CA SER A 129 -13.09 6.80 4.50
C SER A 129 -13.42 6.52 3.04
N VAL A 130 -14.03 7.47 2.34
CA VAL A 130 -14.32 7.35 0.90
C VAL A 130 -13.03 7.21 0.10
N LEU A 131 -12.05 8.09 0.36
CA LEU A 131 -10.78 8.07 -0.36
C LEU A 131 -9.97 6.79 -0.09
N ALA A 132 -9.96 6.29 1.14
CA ALA A 132 -9.29 5.05 1.52
C ALA A 132 -9.87 3.84 0.77
N ILE A 133 -11.19 3.75 0.62
CA ILE A 133 -11.84 2.69 -0.14
C ILE A 133 -11.45 2.77 -1.63
N VAL A 134 -11.48 3.96 -2.21
CA VAL A 134 -11.08 4.17 -3.62
C VAL A 134 -9.61 3.81 -3.83
N LEU A 135 -8.73 4.28 -2.95
CA LEU A 135 -7.30 3.97 -3.03
C LEU A 135 -7.01 2.48 -2.82
N ALA A 136 -7.74 1.80 -1.92
CA ALA A 136 -7.63 0.37 -1.73
C ALA A 136 -8.07 -0.41 -3.00
N ALA A 137 -9.17 -0.02 -3.62
CA ALA A 137 -9.64 -0.63 -4.87
C ALA A 137 -8.64 -0.43 -6.02
N LEU A 138 -8.10 0.79 -6.18
CA LEU A 138 -7.05 1.07 -7.14
C LEU A 138 -5.77 0.29 -6.83
N GLY A 139 -5.37 0.25 -5.57
CA GLY A 139 -4.22 -0.53 -5.09
C GLY A 139 -4.35 -2.01 -5.41
N TYR A 140 -5.54 -2.58 -5.23
CA TYR A 140 -5.84 -3.95 -5.61
C TYR A 140 -5.61 -4.21 -7.11
N VAL A 141 -6.20 -3.37 -7.97
CA VAL A 141 -6.08 -3.51 -9.43
C VAL A 141 -4.62 -3.38 -9.88
N VAL A 142 -3.90 -2.39 -9.35
CA VAL A 142 -2.50 -2.16 -9.68
C VAL A 142 -1.62 -3.33 -9.21
N ALA A 143 -1.76 -3.77 -7.96
CA ALA A 143 -0.99 -4.88 -7.41
C ALA A 143 -1.26 -6.18 -8.19
N LEU A 144 -2.54 -6.49 -8.46
CA LEU A 144 -2.91 -7.67 -9.24
C LEU A 144 -2.30 -7.64 -10.65
N SER A 145 -2.37 -6.49 -11.32
CA SER A 145 -1.79 -6.32 -12.66
C SER A 145 -0.28 -6.51 -12.67
N LEU A 146 0.42 -5.95 -11.67
CA LEU A 146 1.88 -6.07 -11.55
C LEU A 146 2.32 -7.52 -11.30
N VAL A 147 1.64 -8.23 -10.38
CA VAL A 147 1.94 -9.63 -10.06
C VAL A 147 1.68 -10.52 -11.27
N GLN A 148 0.56 -10.34 -11.97
CA GLN A 148 0.24 -11.11 -13.18
C GLN A 148 1.23 -10.87 -14.32
N LEU A 149 1.68 -9.62 -14.51
CA LEU A 149 2.71 -9.29 -15.50
C LEU A 149 4.05 -9.93 -15.18
N HIS A 150 4.39 -10.05 -13.90
CA HIS A 150 5.63 -10.70 -13.45
C HIS A 150 5.58 -12.19 -13.74
N HIS A 151 4.51 -12.88 -13.36
CA HIS A 151 4.33 -14.31 -13.63
C HIS A 151 4.37 -14.64 -15.12
N ARG A 152 3.73 -13.85 -15.98
CA ARG A 152 3.77 -14.08 -17.44
C ARG A 152 5.18 -14.00 -18.02
N ARG A 153 6.06 -13.21 -17.45
CA ARG A 153 7.46 -13.07 -17.94
C ARG A 153 8.35 -14.24 -17.55
N GLU A 154 8.08 -14.91 -16.44
CA GLU A 154 8.84 -16.11 -16.03
C GLU A 154 8.58 -17.30 -16.93
N PHE A 155 7.37 -17.45 -17.46
CA PHE A 155 7.00 -18.53 -18.39
C PHE A 155 7.48 -18.31 -19.85
N THR A 156 8.07 -17.16 -20.18
CA THR A 156 8.46 -16.82 -21.55
C THR A 156 9.99 -16.96 -21.79
N VAL A 157 10.74 -17.51 -20.85
CA VAL A 157 12.16 -17.89 -21.10
C VAL A 157 12.13 -19.25 -21.79
N PRO A 158 12.45 -19.38 -23.09
CA PRO A 158 12.55 -20.68 -23.73
C PRO A 158 13.68 -21.44 -23.05
N ASP A 159 13.37 -22.67 -22.65
CA ASP A 159 14.35 -23.66 -22.25
C ASP A 159 15.30 -23.83 -23.45
N VAL A 160 16.46 -23.23 -23.37
CA VAL A 160 17.52 -23.46 -24.36
C VAL A 160 18.06 -24.86 -24.05
N ALA A 161 17.51 -25.86 -24.76
CA ALA A 161 18.03 -27.20 -24.74
C ALA A 161 19.54 -27.13 -24.96
N PRO A 162 20.38 -27.88 -24.18
CA PRO A 162 21.79 -28.01 -24.48
C PRO A 162 21.92 -28.63 -25.87
N ALA A 163 22.70 -27.96 -26.73
CA ALA A 163 23.12 -28.56 -27.99
C ALA A 163 24.03 -29.75 -27.65
N ASP A 164 23.53 -30.94 -27.94
CA ASP A 164 24.33 -32.16 -27.94
C ASP A 164 25.32 -32.05 -29.09
N ASP A 165 26.61 -31.96 -28.74
CA ASP A 165 27.77 -32.29 -29.59
C ASP A 165 28.41 -33.59 -29.13
#